data_69d2cce0a67d8d6ba08b1c7d26b4e2f0
#
_entry.id   69d2cce0a67d8d6ba08b1c7d26b4e2f0
#
_cell.length_a   1.000
_cell.length_b   1.000
_cell.length_c   1.000
_cell.angle_alpha   90.00
_cell.angle_beta   90.00
_cell.angle_gamma   90.00
#
_symmetry.space_group_name_H-M   'P 1'
#
loop_
_entity.id
_entity.type
_entity.pdbx_description
1 polymer ?
#
loop_
_entity_poly.entity_id
_entity_poly.type
_entity_poly.pdbx_seq_one_letter_code
_entity_poly.pdbx_strand_id
1 'polypeptide(L)'
;MSLSGPLGAWPTMEVMEQPQQTFYDAVGGAETFHTIVSRFYELVAEDEILRRLYPEDDLAAAEDRLRMFLEQYWGGPRTYSDQRGHPRLRMRHAPFRIGPFERDAWLRCMHTAVASVDSATLDDVHRKALLDYLEMAAHSLVNSEF
;
A
#
# COMPACT_ATOMS: atom_id res chain seq x y z
N MET A 1 -13.11 23.21 39.55
CA MET A 1 -12.68 23.10 39.30
C MET A 1 -12.39 22.80 38.90
N SER A 2 -12.83 22.56 38.72
CA SER A 2 -12.37 22.26 38.30
C SER A 2 -12.12 21.86 37.97
N LEU A 3 -12.44 21.38 37.75
CA LEU A 3 -12.02 20.93 37.41
C LEU A 3 -12.03 20.52 37.17
N SER A 4 -12.57 20.53 37.17
CA SER A 4 -12.47 20.29 36.93
C SER A 4 -12.58 19.88 36.75
N GLY A 5 -13.18 19.62 36.75
CA GLY A 5 -13.12 19.30 36.42
C GLY A 5 -13.23 18.95 36.18
N PRO A 6 -13.54 18.84 36.07
CA PRO A 6 -13.49 18.50 35.68
C PRO A 6 -13.23 18.32 35.26
N LEU A 7 -13.36 18.25 35.08
CA LEU A 7 -12.96 18.14 34.51
C LEU A 7 -12.81 17.83 34.05
N GLY A 8 -13.16 17.83 34.05
CA GLY A 8 -13.11 17.70 33.54
C GLY A 8 -13.13 16.99 33.02
N ALA A 9 -13.58 16.76 33.31
CA ALA A 9 -13.64 15.94 32.52
C ALA A 9 -13.32 15.49 31.61
N TRP A 10 -13.85 15.06 31.17
CA TRP A 10 -13.01 14.74 30.24
C TRP A 10 -13.55 14.14 28.98
N PRO A 11 -14.44 14.92 28.31
CA PRO A 11 -14.76 14.65 26.91
C PRO A 11 -13.51 14.57 26.05
N THR A 12 -12.49 15.35 26.43
CA THR A 12 -11.21 15.33 25.73
C THR A 12 -10.54 13.97 25.85
N MET A 13 -10.60 13.36 27.03
CA MET A 13 -10.01 12.03 27.21
C MET A 13 -10.80 10.96 26.47
N GLU A 14 -12.10 11.08 26.41
CA GLU A 14 -12.92 10.15 25.66
C GLU A 14 -12.55 10.19 24.17
N VAL A 15 -12.36 11.39 23.64
CA VAL A 15 -11.93 11.54 22.25
C VAL A 15 -10.57 10.91 22.01
N MET A 16 -9.65 11.04 22.97
CA MET A 16 -8.31 10.47 22.85
C MET A 16 -8.32 8.96 22.92
N GLU A 17 -9.30 8.38 23.59
CA GLU A 17 -9.41 6.94 23.73
C GLU A 17 -10.08 6.29 22.52
N GLN A 18 -10.80 7.07 21.72
CA GLN A 18 -11.43 6.52 20.53
C GLN A 18 -10.41 6.35 19.41
N PRO A 19 -10.36 5.17 18.81
CA PRO A 19 -9.47 4.99 17.67
C PRO A 19 -9.87 5.91 16.54
N GLN A 20 -8.92 6.62 15.98
CA GLN A 20 -9.16 7.42 14.81
C GLN A 20 -9.25 6.52 13.59
N GLN A 21 -10.09 6.90 12.64
CA GLN A 21 -10.20 6.17 11.40
C GLN A 21 -8.88 6.29 10.64
N THR A 22 -8.29 5.15 10.28
CA THR A 22 -7.08 5.12 9.48
C THR A 22 -7.42 5.30 8.02
N PHE A 23 -6.40 5.57 7.20
CA PHE A 23 -6.55 5.55 5.75
C PHE A 23 -7.16 4.22 5.30
N TYR A 24 -6.63 3.11 5.81
CA TYR A 24 -7.11 1.77 5.53
C TYR A 24 -8.64 1.66 5.73
N ASP A 25 -9.12 2.11 6.89
CA ASP A 25 -10.55 2.08 7.18
C ASP A 25 -11.35 3.00 6.26
N ALA A 26 -10.81 4.19 6.00
CA ALA A 26 -11.51 5.21 5.22
C ALA A 26 -11.78 4.79 3.78
N VAL A 27 -10.93 3.95 3.21
CA VAL A 27 -11.05 3.56 1.80
C VAL A 27 -11.68 2.20 1.59
N GLY A 28 -12.20 1.57 2.65
CA GLY A 28 -12.89 0.29 2.53
C GLY A 28 -12.10 -0.92 2.98
N GLY A 29 -10.95 -0.72 3.61
CA GLY A 29 -10.19 -1.78 4.28
C GLY A 29 -9.69 -2.87 3.34
N ALA A 30 -9.70 -4.09 3.85
CA ALA A 30 -9.12 -5.25 3.17
C ALA A 30 -9.67 -5.46 1.75
N GLU A 31 -10.95 -5.22 1.55
CA GLU A 31 -11.57 -5.45 0.25
C GLU A 31 -10.96 -4.53 -0.82
N THR A 32 -10.75 -3.28 -0.49
CA THR A 32 -10.18 -2.31 -1.42
C THR A 32 -8.73 -2.66 -1.77
N PHE A 33 -7.93 -2.99 -0.76
CA PHE A 33 -6.53 -3.37 -1.01
C PHE A 33 -6.44 -4.68 -1.79
N HIS A 34 -7.33 -5.62 -1.51
CA HIS A 34 -7.41 -6.86 -2.28
C HIS A 34 -7.73 -6.57 -3.75
N THR A 35 -8.71 -5.71 -4.02
CA THR A 35 -9.09 -5.34 -5.38
C THR A 35 -7.92 -4.72 -6.14
N ILE A 36 -7.23 -3.76 -5.52
CA ILE A 36 -6.12 -3.07 -6.16
C ILE A 36 -4.99 -4.05 -6.47
N VAL A 37 -4.57 -4.83 -5.47
CA VAL A 37 -3.40 -5.69 -5.62
C VAL A 37 -3.69 -6.86 -6.55
N SER A 38 -4.89 -7.41 -6.49
CA SER A 38 -5.31 -8.49 -7.39
C SER A 38 -5.28 -8.00 -8.85
N ARG A 39 -5.85 -6.83 -9.12
CA ARG A 39 -5.84 -6.26 -10.46
C ARG A 39 -4.40 -5.96 -10.92
N PHE A 40 -3.58 -5.43 -10.03
CA PHE A 40 -2.19 -5.14 -10.35
C PHE A 40 -1.47 -6.40 -10.83
N TYR A 41 -1.61 -7.52 -10.13
CA TYR A 41 -0.92 -8.75 -10.52
C TYR A 41 -1.52 -9.42 -11.75
N GLU A 42 -2.78 -9.20 -12.04
CA GLU A 42 -3.33 -9.61 -13.34
C GLU A 42 -2.58 -8.91 -14.48
N LEU A 43 -2.31 -7.61 -14.29
CA LEU A 43 -1.59 -6.82 -15.28
C LEU A 43 -0.12 -7.21 -15.35
N VAL A 44 0.51 -7.49 -14.21
CA VAL A 44 1.90 -7.95 -14.14
C VAL A 44 2.08 -9.24 -14.92
N ALA A 45 1.13 -10.15 -14.79
CA ALA A 45 1.21 -11.46 -15.46
C ALA A 45 1.30 -11.33 -16.98
N GLU A 46 0.75 -10.24 -17.52
CA GLU A 46 0.73 -10.01 -18.97
C GLU A 46 1.76 -8.98 -19.43
N ASP A 47 2.50 -8.38 -18.49
CA ASP A 47 3.48 -7.35 -18.83
C ASP A 47 4.86 -7.98 -19.03
N GLU A 48 5.39 -7.84 -20.24
CA GLU A 48 6.67 -8.48 -20.60
C GLU A 48 7.82 -7.98 -19.74
N ILE A 49 7.80 -6.70 -19.36
CA ILE A 49 8.89 -6.11 -18.58
C ILE A 49 8.84 -6.60 -17.15
N LEU A 50 7.64 -6.58 -16.53
CA LEU A 50 7.50 -6.91 -15.12
C LEU A 50 7.47 -8.40 -14.83
N ARG A 51 6.85 -9.20 -15.71
CA ARG A 51 6.67 -10.61 -15.43
C ARG A 51 7.97 -11.33 -15.12
N ARG A 52 9.02 -10.99 -15.85
CA ARG A 52 10.33 -11.63 -15.67
C ARG A 52 11.08 -11.20 -14.42
N LEU A 53 10.61 -10.15 -13.71
CA LEU A 53 11.19 -9.76 -12.43
C LEU A 53 10.72 -10.67 -11.30
N TYR A 54 9.65 -11.41 -11.50
CA TYR A 54 9.08 -12.28 -10.48
C TYR A 54 9.49 -13.72 -10.78
N PRO A 55 10.31 -14.34 -9.93
CA PRO A 55 10.83 -15.68 -10.20
C PRO A 55 9.81 -16.80 -10.04
N GLU A 56 8.70 -16.52 -9.35
CA GLU A 56 7.68 -17.54 -9.12
C GLU A 56 6.86 -17.78 -10.39
N ASP A 57 6.55 -19.05 -10.66
CA ASP A 57 5.61 -19.39 -11.72
C ASP A 57 4.22 -18.86 -11.41
N ASP A 58 3.87 -18.85 -10.14
CA ASP A 58 2.60 -18.38 -9.61
C ASP A 58 2.84 -17.08 -8.83
N LEU A 59 2.12 -16.03 -9.18
CA LEU A 59 2.27 -14.74 -8.56
C LEU A 59 1.51 -14.59 -7.23
N ALA A 60 0.82 -15.64 -6.78
CA ALA A 60 -0.01 -15.55 -5.57
C ALA A 60 0.77 -15.14 -4.33
N ALA A 61 1.99 -15.67 -4.16
CA ALA A 61 2.82 -15.31 -3.01
C ALA A 61 3.25 -13.85 -3.06
N ALA A 62 3.60 -13.35 -4.25
CA ALA A 62 3.95 -11.95 -4.42
C ALA A 62 2.75 -11.04 -4.16
N GLU A 63 1.58 -11.43 -4.62
CA GLU A 63 0.33 -10.71 -4.39
C GLU A 63 0.06 -10.59 -2.90
N ASP A 64 0.17 -11.68 -2.14
CA ASP A 64 -0.05 -11.66 -0.69
C ASP A 64 0.93 -10.73 0.01
N ARG A 65 2.21 -10.76 -0.39
CA ARG A 65 3.23 -9.92 0.24
C ARG A 65 2.94 -8.43 0.01
N LEU A 66 2.62 -8.05 -1.21
CA LEU A 66 2.33 -6.64 -1.50
C LEU A 66 1.07 -6.18 -0.80
N ARG A 67 0.02 -6.99 -0.80
CA ARG A 67 -1.23 -6.64 -0.14
C ARG A 67 -1.01 -6.44 1.36
N MET A 68 -0.36 -7.38 2.02
CA MET A 68 -0.08 -7.27 3.46
C MET A 68 0.77 -6.04 3.77
N PHE A 69 1.75 -5.74 2.93
CA PHE A 69 2.59 -4.57 3.14
C PHE A 69 1.79 -3.27 3.01
N LEU A 70 1.00 -3.14 1.95
CA LEU A 70 0.22 -1.92 1.74
C LEU A 70 -0.86 -1.74 2.82
N GLU A 71 -1.52 -2.82 3.22
CA GLU A 71 -2.50 -2.74 4.30
C GLU A 71 -1.86 -2.22 5.58
N GLN A 72 -0.71 -2.76 5.94
CA GLN A 72 -0.01 -2.34 7.14
C GLN A 72 0.47 -0.89 7.04
N TYR A 73 1.04 -0.52 5.91
CA TYR A 73 1.55 0.84 5.71
C TYR A 73 0.44 1.88 5.91
N TRP A 74 -0.76 1.58 5.46
CA TRP A 74 -1.89 2.51 5.50
C TRP A 74 -2.78 2.35 6.73
N GLY A 75 -2.27 1.69 7.77
CA GLY A 75 -2.93 1.65 9.07
C GLY A 75 -3.81 0.45 9.33
N GLY A 76 -3.72 -0.57 8.49
CA GLY A 76 -4.42 -1.83 8.70
C GLY A 76 -3.63 -2.81 9.56
N PRO A 77 -3.95 -4.11 9.45
CA PRO A 77 -3.29 -5.14 10.25
C PRO A 77 -1.77 -5.18 10.03
N ARG A 78 -1.04 -5.57 11.06
CA ARG A 78 0.42 -5.67 11.01
C ARG A 78 0.89 -7.05 10.56
N THR A 79 0.11 -7.72 9.76
CA THR A 79 0.37 -9.08 9.31
C THR A 79 1.73 -9.20 8.61
N TYR A 80 2.10 -8.20 7.80
CA TYR A 80 3.38 -8.23 7.11
C TYR A 80 4.55 -8.32 8.10
N SER A 81 4.60 -7.43 9.09
CA SER A 81 5.69 -7.42 10.07
C SER A 81 5.67 -8.66 10.95
N ASP A 82 4.49 -9.16 11.28
CA ASP A 82 4.37 -10.37 12.11
C ASP A 82 4.94 -11.59 11.40
N GLN A 83 4.78 -11.67 10.09
CA GLN A 83 5.27 -12.82 9.31
C GLN A 83 6.67 -12.63 8.75
N ARG A 84 7.07 -11.41 8.41
CA ARG A 84 8.30 -11.15 7.65
C ARG A 84 9.24 -10.18 8.33
N GLY A 85 8.85 -9.56 9.44
CA GLY A 85 9.68 -8.56 10.12
C GLY A 85 9.62 -7.21 9.42
N HIS A 86 10.67 -6.41 9.60
CA HIS A 86 10.76 -5.08 9.02
C HIS A 86 10.74 -5.16 7.48
N PRO A 87 10.01 -4.27 6.79
CA PRO A 87 9.90 -4.34 5.33
C PRO A 87 11.22 -4.29 4.58
N ARG A 88 12.12 -3.37 4.91
CA ARG A 88 13.47 -3.25 4.29
C ARG A 88 13.39 -3.35 2.77
N LEU A 89 12.56 -2.53 2.17
CA LEU A 89 12.21 -2.66 0.76
C LEU A 89 13.42 -2.61 -0.18
N ARG A 90 14.35 -1.68 0.06
CA ARG A 90 15.53 -1.58 -0.80
C ARG A 90 16.39 -2.82 -0.74
N MET A 91 16.59 -3.36 0.47
CA MET A 91 17.39 -4.57 0.63
C MET A 91 16.74 -5.76 -0.05
N ARG A 92 15.42 -5.89 0.07
CA ARG A 92 14.70 -7.01 -0.52
C ARG A 92 14.65 -6.93 -2.04
N HIS A 93 14.78 -5.72 -2.61
CA HIS A 93 14.78 -5.53 -4.06
C HIS A 93 16.18 -5.48 -4.66
N ALA A 94 17.22 -5.42 -3.83
CA ALA A 94 18.60 -5.34 -4.32
C ALA A 94 18.99 -6.45 -5.29
N PRO A 95 18.53 -7.70 -5.13
CA PRO A 95 18.86 -8.76 -6.09
C PRO A 95 18.26 -8.58 -7.48
N PHE A 96 17.31 -7.66 -7.65
CA PHE A 96 16.60 -7.45 -8.91
C PHE A 96 17.11 -6.16 -9.55
N ARG A 97 17.33 -6.20 -10.86
CA ARG A 97 17.71 -4.98 -11.58
C ARG A 97 16.46 -4.18 -11.90
N ILE A 98 16.31 -3.01 -11.25
CA ILE A 98 15.17 -2.13 -11.42
C ILE A 98 15.64 -0.81 -11.98
N GLY A 99 15.42 -0.61 -13.27
CA GLY A 99 15.73 0.63 -13.96
C GLY A 99 14.47 1.43 -14.27
N PRO A 100 14.62 2.52 -15.05
CA PRO A 100 13.47 3.36 -15.41
C PRO A 100 12.37 2.61 -16.15
N PHE A 101 12.71 1.63 -17.00
CA PHE A 101 11.69 0.87 -17.72
C PHE A 101 10.84 0.02 -16.80
N GLU A 102 11.46 -0.64 -15.83
CA GLU A 102 10.75 -1.45 -14.84
C GLU A 102 9.88 -0.57 -13.94
N ARG A 103 10.42 0.56 -13.50
CA ARG A 103 9.67 1.53 -12.71
C ARG A 103 8.42 2.00 -13.47
N ASP A 104 8.59 2.40 -14.73
CA ASP A 104 7.48 2.94 -15.51
C ASP A 104 6.42 1.88 -15.80
N ALA A 105 6.83 0.65 -16.07
CA ALA A 105 5.91 -0.46 -16.26
C ALA A 105 5.11 -0.73 -14.98
N TRP A 106 5.80 -0.72 -13.83
CA TRP A 106 5.15 -0.92 -12.54
C TRP A 106 4.09 0.15 -12.29
N LEU A 107 4.44 1.40 -12.55
CA LEU A 107 3.52 2.52 -12.34
C LEU A 107 2.33 2.46 -13.29
N ARG A 108 2.53 2.09 -14.56
CA ARG A 108 1.40 1.92 -15.48
C ARG A 108 0.41 0.89 -14.95
N CYS A 109 0.91 -0.26 -14.51
CA CYS A 109 0.06 -1.31 -13.97
C CYS A 109 -0.64 -0.86 -12.69
N MET A 110 0.09 -0.17 -11.83
CA MET A 110 -0.48 0.27 -10.54
C MET A 110 -1.53 1.36 -10.74
N HIS A 111 -1.29 2.33 -11.63
CA HIS A 111 -2.29 3.35 -11.94
C HIS A 111 -3.59 2.72 -12.45
N THR A 112 -3.48 1.74 -13.34
CA THR A 112 -4.65 1.04 -13.86
C THR A 112 -5.37 0.28 -12.74
N ALA A 113 -4.61 -0.36 -11.87
CA ALA A 113 -5.19 -1.11 -10.75
C ALA A 113 -5.94 -0.19 -9.79
N VAL A 114 -5.34 0.94 -9.42
CA VAL A 114 -5.98 1.91 -8.53
C VAL A 114 -7.23 2.51 -9.18
N ALA A 115 -7.18 2.75 -10.50
CA ALA A 115 -8.32 3.28 -11.23
C ALA A 115 -9.51 2.32 -11.28
N SER A 116 -9.29 1.04 -11.01
CA SER A 116 -10.38 0.04 -11.01
C SER A 116 -11.30 0.16 -9.79
N VAL A 117 -10.89 0.92 -8.75
CA VAL A 117 -11.73 1.16 -7.58
C VAL A 117 -12.54 2.43 -7.83
N ASP A 118 -13.84 2.36 -7.61
CA ASP A 118 -14.71 3.50 -7.90
C ASP A 118 -14.50 4.65 -6.90
N SER A 119 -14.95 5.84 -7.28
CA SER A 119 -14.72 7.04 -6.48
C SER A 119 -15.60 7.12 -5.23
N ALA A 120 -16.64 6.31 -5.14
CA ALA A 120 -17.44 6.21 -3.92
C ALA A 120 -16.66 5.50 -2.82
N THR A 121 -15.80 4.57 -3.19
CA THR A 121 -14.98 3.81 -2.24
C THR A 121 -13.63 4.49 -2.01
N LEU A 122 -12.99 4.95 -3.08
CA LEU A 122 -11.69 5.61 -3.03
C LEU A 122 -11.85 7.01 -3.63
N ASP A 123 -12.10 7.99 -2.77
CA ASP A 123 -12.35 9.36 -3.24
C ASP A 123 -11.06 10.02 -3.75
N ASP A 124 -11.20 11.20 -4.35
CA ASP A 124 -10.08 11.85 -5.02
C ASP A 124 -8.92 12.18 -4.07
N VAL A 125 -9.21 12.57 -2.83
CA VAL A 125 -8.17 12.93 -1.86
C VAL A 125 -7.36 11.69 -1.47
N HIS A 126 -8.04 10.60 -1.14
CA HIS A 126 -7.37 9.36 -0.77
C HIS A 126 -6.66 8.72 -1.97
N ARG A 127 -7.27 8.79 -3.14
CA ARG A 127 -6.66 8.28 -4.38
C ARG A 127 -5.36 9.00 -4.67
N LYS A 128 -5.35 10.33 -4.56
CA LYS A 128 -4.13 11.09 -4.78
C LYS A 128 -3.05 10.73 -3.77
N ALA A 129 -3.41 10.61 -2.49
CA ALA A 129 -2.43 10.25 -1.46
C ALA A 129 -1.82 8.88 -1.74
N LEU A 130 -2.64 7.92 -2.13
CA LEU A 130 -2.16 6.58 -2.45
C LEU A 130 -1.24 6.60 -3.67
N LEU A 131 -1.63 7.26 -4.74
CA LEU A 131 -0.82 7.33 -5.95
C LEU A 131 0.49 8.08 -5.72
N ASP A 132 0.46 9.16 -4.95
CA ASP A 132 1.69 9.91 -4.62
C ASP A 132 2.67 9.02 -3.86
N TYR A 133 2.18 8.22 -2.91
CA TYR A 133 3.03 7.28 -2.19
C TYR A 133 3.62 6.23 -3.13
N LEU A 134 2.78 5.64 -3.99
CA LEU A 134 3.23 4.59 -4.92
C LEU A 134 4.26 5.13 -5.91
N GLU A 135 4.09 6.36 -6.39
CA GLU A 135 5.08 7.03 -7.24
C GLU A 135 6.42 7.17 -6.51
N MET A 136 6.39 7.70 -5.30
CA MET A 136 7.60 7.89 -4.51
C MET A 136 8.28 6.56 -4.23
N ALA A 137 7.51 5.54 -3.86
CA ALA A 137 8.06 4.22 -3.55
C ALA A 137 8.73 3.60 -4.78
N ALA A 138 8.08 3.69 -5.93
CA ALA A 138 8.64 3.14 -7.17
C ALA A 138 9.96 3.81 -7.54
N HIS A 139 10.03 5.13 -7.43
CA HIS A 139 11.27 5.86 -7.69
C HIS A 139 12.37 5.48 -6.71
N SER A 140 12.02 5.25 -5.44
CA SER A 140 13.00 4.92 -4.41
C SER A 140 13.63 3.53 -4.58
N LEU A 141 12.98 2.65 -5.34
CA LEU A 141 13.47 1.29 -5.54
C LEU A 141 14.30 1.13 -6.81
N VAL A 142 14.41 2.17 -7.63
CA VAL A 142 15.30 2.14 -8.80
C VAL A 142 16.74 1.97 -8.33
N ASN A 143 17.42 0.98 -8.88
CA ASN A 143 18.79 0.64 -8.50
C ASN A 143 19.71 0.44 -9.71
N SER A 144 19.25 0.84 -10.90
CA SER A 144 20.02 0.71 -12.15
C SER A 144 19.70 1.93 -13.02
N GLU A 145 20.67 2.33 -13.81
CA GLU A 145 20.49 3.43 -14.77
C GLU A 145 19.73 2.99 -16.02
N PHE A 146 19.63 1.69 -16.24
CA PHE A 146 19.04 1.13 -17.46
C PHE A 146 17.85 0.26 -17.17
#